data_5045cf72e291f492a884c7e3936fcc01
#
_entry.id   5045cf72e291f492a884c7e3936fcc01
#
_cell.length_a   1.000
_cell.length_b   1.000
_cell.length_c   1.000
_cell.angle_alpha   90.00
_cell.angle_beta   90.00
_cell.angle_gamma   90.00
#
_symmetry.space_group_name_H-M   'P 1'
#
loop_
_entity.id
_entity.type
_entity.pdbx_description
1 polymer ?
#
loop_
_entity_poly.entity_id
_entity_poly.type
_entity_poly.pdbx_seq_one_letter_code
_entity_poly.pdbx_strand_id
1 'polypeptide(L)'
;QPRSRGLGDVYKRQIIKGLALDDATTAKFIPVYKQYMEEMWATRHMGACRNIANRTAADKQTPKPLPTDAEVEQAIKARFAQSRKILDVREKYYNEFRKFLSPKQIQKMYNMEKHNGDKFRKEMRKRQGMKKQHDGRRHMPQGDVKK
;
A
#
# COMPACT_ATOMS: atom_id res chain seq x y z
N GLN A 1 25.61 2.55 -11.68
CA GLN A 1 24.26 2.45 -12.25
C GLN A 1 23.29 3.14 -11.30
N PRO A 2 22.44 4.04 -11.79
CA PRO A 2 21.41 4.60 -10.95
C PRO A 2 20.44 3.46 -10.61
N ARG A 3 20.55 2.97 -9.38
CA ARG A 3 19.54 2.06 -8.82
C ARG A 3 18.19 2.74 -8.98
N SER A 4 17.26 2.08 -9.64
CA SER A 4 15.90 2.57 -9.81
C SER A 4 15.39 3.02 -8.44
N ARG A 5 15.24 4.33 -8.28
CA ARG A 5 14.73 4.92 -7.05
C ARG A 5 13.35 4.34 -6.83
N GLY A 6 13.20 3.54 -5.79
CA GLY A 6 11.91 2.93 -5.49
C GLY A 6 10.85 4.02 -5.32
N LEU A 7 9.63 3.69 -5.69
CA LEU A 7 8.48 4.62 -5.59
C LEU A 7 8.37 5.26 -4.19
N GLY A 8 8.79 4.54 -3.15
CA GLY A 8 8.87 5.04 -1.77
C GLY A 8 9.82 6.22 -1.57
N ASP A 9 10.93 6.28 -2.30
CA ASP A 9 11.88 7.39 -2.19
C ASP A 9 11.35 8.68 -2.83
N VAL A 10 10.57 8.56 -3.89
CA VAL A 10 9.90 9.71 -4.53
C VAL A 10 8.88 10.32 -3.57
N TYR A 11 8.04 9.51 -2.94
CA TYR A 11 7.04 10.00 -1.99
C TYR A 11 7.67 10.59 -0.72
N LYS A 12 8.75 9.99 -0.22
CA LYS A 12 9.51 10.52 0.92
C LYS A 12 10.03 11.94 0.64
N ARG A 13 10.62 12.15 -0.54
CA ARG A 13 11.09 13.48 -0.97
C ARG A 13 9.96 14.50 -1.09
N GLN A 14 8.82 14.10 -1.62
CA GLN A 14 7.65 14.97 -1.71
C GLN A 14 7.16 15.41 -0.34
N ILE A 15 7.16 14.51 0.66
CA ILE A 15 6.76 14.84 2.03
C ILE A 15 7.75 15.81 2.66
N ILE A 16 9.05 15.56 2.57
CA ILE A 16 10.11 16.47 3.09
C ILE A 16 9.96 17.85 2.49
N LYS A 17 9.83 17.94 1.17
CA LYS A 17 9.62 19.21 0.46
C LYS A 17 8.32 19.90 0.85
N GLY A 18 7.24 19.12 0.99
CA GLY A 18 5.92 19.65 1.35
C GLY A 18 5.85 20.17 2.78
N LEU A 19 6.62 19.59 3.69
CA LEU A 19 6.70 20.05 5.10
C LEU A 19 7.63 21.25 5.28
N ALA A 20 8.43 21.61 4.27
CA ALA A 20 9.41 22.69 4.31
C ALA A 20 10.32 22.61 5.56
N LEU A 21 10.88 21.41 5.79
CA LEU A 21 11.76 21.16 6.91
C LEU A 21 13.16 21.74 6.63
N ASP A 22 13.78 22.27 7.69
CA ASP A 22 15.19 22.62 7.68
C ASP A 22 16.09 21.36 7.65
N ASP A 23 17.34 21.50 7.30
CA ASP A 23 18.26 20.36 7.13
C ASP A 23 18.46 19.58 8.43
N ALA A 24 18.52 20.26 9.57
CA ALA A 24 18.68 19.62 10.88
C ALA A 24 17.46 18.77 11.27
N THR A 25 16.26 19.30 11.01
CA THR A 25 14.99 18.57 11.26
C THR A 25 14.82 17.44 10.26
N THR A 26 15.19 17.66 9.00
CA THR A 26 15.16 16.63 7.95
C THR A 26 16.05 15.43 8.30
N ALA A 27 17.25 15.68 8.83
CA ALA A 27 18.16 14.62 9.27
C ALA A 27 17.57 13.75 10.38
N LYS A 28 16.77 14.32 11.28
CA LYS A 28 16.04 13.60 12.33
C LYS A 28 14.78 12.90 11.78
N PHE A 29 14.11 13.53 10.84
CA PHE A 29 12.86 13.03 10.26
C PHE A 29 13.08 11.75 9.42
N ILE A 30 14.10 11.71 8.58
CA ILE A 30 14.33 10.63 7.62
C ILE A 30 14.39 9.24 8.29
N PRO A 31 15.21 8.99 9.34
CA PRO A 31 15.31 7.68 9.97
C PRO A 31 14.00 7.27 10.66
N VAL A 32 13.34 8.19 11.36
CA VAL A 32 12.07 7.92 12.05
C VAL A 32 10.95 7.63 11.04
N TYR A 33 10.87 8.41 9.97
CA TYR A 33 9.88 8.20 8.92
C TYR A 33 10.09 6.88 8.17
N LYS A 34 11.34 6.49 7.94
CA LYS A 34 11.65 5.19 7.33
C LYS A 34 11.16 4.03 8.20
N GLN A 35 11.46 4.04 9.49
CA GLN A 35 10.98 3.03 10.44
C GLN A 35 9.45 2.99 10.51
N TYR A 36 8.81 4.16 10.57
CA TYR A 36 7.35 4.27 10.52
C TYR A 36 6.75 3.60 9.28
N MET A 37 7.31 3.89 8.11
CA MET A 37 6.83 3.31 6.85
C MET A 37 7.04 1.79 6.80
N GLU A 38 8.16 1.29 7.29
CA GLU A 38 8.46 -0.15 7.35
C GLU A 38 7.48 -0.87 8.29
N GLU A 39 7.24 -0.34 9.49
CA GLU A 39 6.32 -0.92 10.47
C GLU A 39 4.86 -0.85 9.98
N MET A 40 4.46 0.26 9.38
CA MET A 40 3.14 0.41 8.75
C MET A 40 2.95 -0.57 7.60
N TRP A 41 3.96 -0.76 6.77
CA TRP A 41 3.92 -1.70 5.66
C TRP A 41 3.78 -3.14 6.18
N ALA A 42 4.61 -3.55 7.12
CA ALA A 42 4.55 -4.87 7.75
C ALA A 42 3.17 -5.13 8.38
N THR A 43 2.65 -4.15 9.14
CA THR A 43 1.35 -4.25 9.79
C THR A 43 0.21 -4.43 8.78
N ARG A 44 0.23 -3.69 7.65
CA ARG A 44 -0.80 -3.81 6.61
C ARG A 44 -0.73 -5.11 5.83
N HIS A 45 0.46 -5.64 5.60
CA HIS A 45 0.66 -6.83 4.75
C HIS A 45 0.56 -8.15 5.51
N MET A 46 0.68 -8.15 6.83
CA MET A 46 0.50 -9.36 7.64
C MET A 46 -0.87 -10.02 7.44
N GLY A 47 -1.93 -9.23 7.17
CA GLY A 47 -3.27 -9.75 6.85
C GLY A 47 -3.42 -10.22 5.40
N ALA A 48 -2.74 -9.58 4.45
CA ALA A 48 -2.87 -9.87 3.02
C ALA A 48 -2.09 -11.12 2.60
N CYS A 49 -0.91 -11.37 3.17
CA CYS A 49 -0.09 -12.53 2.83
C CYS A 49 -0.73 -13.87 3.21
N ARG A 50 -1.53 -13.92 4.27
CA ARG A 50 -2.27 -15.14 4.65
C ARG A 50 -3.24 -15.61 3.58
N ASN A 51 -3.90 -14.68 2.90
CA ASN A 51 -4.90 -15.01 1.88
C ASN A 51 -4.27 -15.39 0.53
N ILE A 52 -3.04 -14.98 0.25
CA ILE A 52 -2.34 -15.29 -1.01
C ILE A 52 -1.57 -16.59 -0.90
N ALA A 53 -0.91 -16.85 0.24
CA ALA A 53 -0.10 -18.05 0.45
C ALA A 53 -0.94 -19.35 0.51
N ASN A 54 -2.23 -19.24 0.91
CA ASN A 54 -3.13 -20.39 0.99
C ASN A 54 -3.94 -20.65 -0.29
N ARG A 55 -3.71 -19.88 -1.36
CA ARG A 55 -4.39 -20.11 -2.65
C ARG A 55 -3.55 -20.99 -3.53
N THR A 56 -3.83 -22.28 -3.57
CA THR A 56 -3.25 -23.22 -4.53
C THR A 56 -3.78 -22.97 -5.94
N ALA A 57 -3.08 -23.43 -6.97
CA ALA A 57 -3.52 -23.28 -8.36
C ALA A 57 -4.90 -23.93 -8.62
N ALA A 58 -5.26 -24.97 -7.87
CA ALA A 58 -6.56 -25.64 -7.91
C ALA A 58 -7.72 -24.76 -7.40
N ASP A 59 -7.45 -23.87 -6.43
CA ASP A 59 -8.47 -22.95 -5.89
C ASP A 59 -8.90 -21.85 -6.86
N LYS A 60 -8.19 -21.68 -7.98
CA LYS A 60 -8.52 -20.67 -8.99
C LYS A 60 -9.59 -21.16 -9.99
N GLN A 61 -9.84 -22.44 -10.06
CA GLN A 61 -10.74 -23.05 -11.06
C GLN A 61 -12.08 -23.50 -10.50
N THR A 62 -12.23 -23.61 -9.19
CA THR A 62 -13.50 -23.98 -8.58
C THR A 62 -14.28 -22.72 -8.12
N PRO A 63 -15.59 -22.62 -8.38
CA PRO A 63 -16.38 -21.55 -7.81
C PRO A 63 -16.34 -21.70 -6.28
N LYS A 64 -15.85 -20.64 -5.60
CA LYS A 64 -15.80 -20.64 -4.12
C LYS A 64 -17.21 -20.77 -3.57
N PRO A 65 -17.43 -21.70 -2.63
CA PRO A 65 -18.67 -21.68 -1.86
C PRO A 65 -18.80 -20.32 -1.15
N LEU A 66 -20.04 -19.86 -1.01
CA LEU A 66 -20.33 -18.64 -0.28
C LEU A 66 -19.79 -18.78 1.15
N PRO A 67 -19.11 -17.75 1.70
CA PRO A 67 -18.59 -17.82 3.06
C PRO A 67 -19.74 -17.95 4.05
N THR A 68 -19.55 -18.78 5.06
CA THR A 68 -20.50 -18.94 6.16
C THR A 68 -20.54 -17.69 7.04
N ASP A 69 -21.63 -17.48 7.77
CA ASP A 69 -21.76 -16.34 8.69
C ASP A 69 -20.63 -16.29 9.73
N ALA A 70 -20.17 -17.44 10.21
CA ALA A 70 -19.03 -17.54 11.13
C ALA A 70 -17.71 -17.06 10.48
N GLU A 71 -17.47 -17.41 9.22
CA GLU A 71 -16.28 -16.95 8.49
C GLU A 71 -16.33 -15.44 8.23
N VAL A 72 -17.51 -14.92 7.91
CA VAL A 72 -17.71 -13.47 7.73
C VAL A 72 -17.48 -12.73 9.05
N GLU A 73 -18.01 -13.24 10.16
CA GLU A 73 -17.80 -12.66 11.49
C GLU A 73 -16.32 -12.64 11.88
N GLN A 74 -15.59 -13.74 11.66
CA GLN A 74 -14.15 -13.78 11.89
C GLN A 74 -13.39 -12.78 11.03
N ALA A 75 -13.76 -12.61 9.76
CA ALA A 75 -13.15 -11.65 8.86
C ALA A 75 -13.38 -10.20 9.33
N ILE A 76 -14.57 -9.88 9.86
CA ILE A 76 -14.89 -8.57 10.42
C ILE A 76 -14.06 -8.32 11.68
N LYS A 77 -13.99 -9.27 12.60
CA LYS A 77 -13.17 -9.16 13.83
C LYS A 77 -11.68 -9.00 13.49
N ALA A 78 -11.18 -9.72 12.49
CA ALA A 78 -9.80 -9.58 12.01
C ALA A 78 -9.52 -8.19 11.45
N ARG A 79 -10.49 -7.58 10.74
CA ARG A 79 -10.35 -6.18 10.25
C ARG A 79 -10.29 -5.18 11.39
N PHE A 80 -11.08 -5.35 12.43
CA PHE A 80 -11.01 -4.49 13.61
C PHE A 80 -9.67 -4.60 14.32
N ALA A 81 -9.18 -5.81 14.53
CA ALA A 81 -7.86 -6.06 15.11
C ALA A 81 -6.74 -5.42 14.28
N GLN A 82 -6.82 -5.54 12.96
CA GLN A 82 -5.87 -4.92 12.02
C GLN A 82 -5.90 -3.39 12.10
N SER A 83 -7.08 -2.79 12.18
CA SER A 83 -7.25 -1.35 12.31
C SER A 83 -6.66 -0.82 13.62
N ARG A 84 -6.84 -1.54 14.72
CA ARG A 84 -6.22 -1.20 16.02
C ARG A 84 -4.70 -1.21 15.93
N LYS A 85 -4.11 -2.26 15.37
CA LYS A 85 -2.65 -2.32 15.17
C LYS A 85 -2.11 -1.16 14.34
N ILE A 86 -2.83 -0.74 13.31
CA ILE A 86 -2.45 0.42 12.50
C ILE A 86 -2.51 1.71 13.32
N LEU A 87 -3.51 1.86 14.18
CA LEU A 87 -3.63 3.00 15.08
C LEU A 87 -2.50 3.01 16.12
N ASP A 88 -2.19 1.87 16.71
CA ASP A 88 -1.10 1.73 17.71
C ASP A 88 0.24 2.18 17.12
N VAL A 89 0.56 1.75 15.88
CA VAL A 89 1.76 2.18 15.16
C VAL A 89 1.74 3.69 14.92
N ARG A 90 0.61 4.25 14.48
CA ARG A 90 0.50 5.70 14.26
C ARG A 90 0.68 6.50 15.54
N GLU A 91 0.09 6.08 16.64
CA GLU A 91 0.21 6.73 17.94
C GLU A 91 1.64 6.70 18.48
N LYS A 92 2.29 5.53 18.37
CA LYS A 92 3.71 5.36 18.71
C LYS A 92 4.58 6.37 17.97
N TYR A 93 4.46 6.42 16.64
CA TYR A 93 5.28 7.32 15.82
C TYR A 93 4.82 8.79 15.89
N TYR A 94 3.57 9.07 16.21
CA TYR A 94 3.14 10.42 16.52
C TYR A 94 3.96 11.01 17.66
N ASN A 95 4.16 10.26 18.74
CA ASN A 95 4.99 10.70 19.88
C ASN A 95 6.45 10.91 19.48
N GLU A 96 7.00 10.08 18.59
CA GLU A 96 8.36 10.28 18.08
C GLU A 96 8.46 11.53 17.20
N PHE A 97 7.51 11.76 16.29
CA PHE A 97 7.49 12.94 15.45
C PHE A 97 7.29 14.24 16.26
N ARG A 98 6.52 14.18 17.35
CA ARG A 98 6.33 15.34 18.25
C ARG A 98 7.61 15.88 18.87
N LYS A 99 8.66 15.09 18.94
CA LYS A 99 9.96 15.54 19.47
C LYS A 99 10.62 16.61 18.61
N PHE A 100 10.30 16.69 17.32
CA PHE A 100 10.93 17.63 16.39
C PHE A 100 9.97 18.24 15.35
N LEU A 101 8.72 17.80 15.27
CA LEU A 101 7.69 18.38 14.40
C LEU A 101 6.55 19.01 15.21
N SER A 102 5.95 20.06 14.65
CA SER A 102 4.71 20.62 15.17
C SER A 102 3.49 19.75 14.83
N PRO A 103 2.39 19.84 15.60
CA PRO A 103 1.15 19.11 15.27
C PRO A 103 0.64 19.41 13.87
N LYS A 104 0.75 20.66 13.41
CA LYS A 104 0.35 21.08 12.05
C LYS A 104 1.17 20.38 10.97
N GLN A 105 2.49 20.23 11.18
CA GLN A 105 3.37 19.51 10.26
C GLN A 105 3.02 18.02 10.21
N ILE A 106 2.76 17.39 11.35
CA ILE A 106 2.37 15.98 11.42
C ILE A 106 1.02 15.76 10.71
N GLN A 107 0.03 16.63 10.93
CA GLN A 107 -1.25 16.56 10.23
C GLN A 107 -1.07 16.70 8.71
N LYS A 108 -0.24 17.63 8.28
CA LYS A 108 0.08 17.82 6.86
C LYS A 108 0.76 16.58 6.27
N MET A 109 1.67 15.95 7.01
CA MET A 109 2.32 14.69 6.62
C MET A 109 1.28 13.58 6.38
N TYR A 110 0.36 13.35 7.32
CA TYR A 110 -0.68 12.33 7.16
C TYR A 110 -1.62 12.61 5.99
N ASN A 111 -1.96 13.87 5.75
CA ASN A 111 -2.76 14.27 4.57
C ASN A 111 -2.03 13.99 3.26
N MET A 112 -0.74 14.26 3.21
CA MET A 112 0.09 13.97 2.04
C MET A 112 0.24 12.45 1.82
N GLU A 113 0.39 11.66 2.88
CA GLU A 113 0.42 10.18 2.78
C GLU A 113 -0.88 9.64 2.20
N LYS A 114 -2.03 10.12 2.69
CA LYS A 114 -3.33 9.72 2.16
C LYS A 114 -3.45 10.03 0.67
N HIS A 115 -3.09 11.24 0.27
CA HIS A 115 -3.13 11.68 -1.12
C HIS A 115 -2.18 10.87 -2.03
N ASN A 116 -0.96 10.61 -1.57
CA ASN A 116 0.02 9.80 -2.27
C ASN A 116 -0.44 8.34 -2.39
N GLY A 117 -1.04 7.78 -1.35
CA GLY A 117 -1.63 6.44 -1.37
C GLY A 117 -2.77 6.31 -2.38
N ASP A 118 -3.59 7.32 -2.52
CA ASP A 118 -4.69 7.35 -3.49
C ASP A 118 -4.16 7.47 -4.93
N LYS A 119 -3.17 8.31 -5.17
CA LYS A 119 -2.48 8.40 -6.46
C LYS A 119 -1.84 7.07 -6.85
N PHE A 120 -1.14 6.43 -5.93
CA PHE A 120 -0.52 5.12 -6.15
C PHE A 120 -1.54 4.07 -6.54
N ARG A 121 -2.66 3.98 -5.81
CA ARG A 121 -3.75 3.04 -6.12
C ARG A 121 -4.36 3.28 -7.51
N LYS A 122 -4.58 4.55 -7.88
CA LYS A 122 -5.07 4.92 -9.22
C LYS A 122 -4.10 4.51 -10.31
N GLU A 123 -2.82 4.75 -10.12
CA GLU A 123 -1.76 4.39 -11.06
C GLU A 123 -1.65 2.87 -11.24
N MET A 124 -1.69 2.10 -10.15
CA MET A 124 -1.67 0.64 -10.20
C MET A 124 -2.90 0.06 -10.91
N ARG A 125 -4.09 0.63 -10.70
CA ARG A 125 -5.30 0.22 -11.43
C ARG A 125 -5.18 0.47 -12.94
N LYS A 126 -4.63 1.62 -13.34
CA LYS A 126 -4.38 1.92 -14.76
C LYS A 126 -3.44 0.90 -15.39
N ARG A 127 -2.33 0.58 -14.72
CA ARG A 127 -1.35 -0.42 -15.20
C ARG A 127 -1.96 -1.82 -15.32
N GLN A 128 -2.80 -2.23 -14.38
CA GLN A 128 -3.52 -3.51 -14.43
C GLN A 128 -4.57 -3.54 -15.54
N GLY A 129 -5.30 -2.45 -15.78
CA GLY A 129 -6.24 -2.30 -16.88
C GLY A 129 -5.57 -2.39 -18.24
N MET A 130 -4.41 -1.74 -18.42
CA MET A 130 -3.63 -1.81 -19.66
C MET A 130 -3.10 -3.23 -19.94
N LYS A 131 -2.67 -3.98 -18.91
CA LYS A 131 -2.26 -5.39 -19.07
C LYS A 131 -3.40 -6.26 -19.58
N LYS A 132 -4.62 -6.11 -19.03
CA LYS A 132 -5.78 -6.89 -19.48
C LYS A 132 -6.17 -6.61 -20.93
N GLN A 133 -6.06 -5.37 -21.40
CA GLN A 133 -6.32 -5.01 -22.80
C GLN A 133 -5.25 -5.57 -23.74
N HIS A 134 -4.00 -5.66 -23.31
CA HIS A 134 -2.91 -6.17 -24.16
C HIS A 134 -2.97 -7.69 -24.32
N ASP A 135 -3.32 -8.42 -23.26
CA ASP A 135 -3.51 -9.87 -23.30
C ASP A 135 -4.75 -10.29 -24.11
N GLY A 136 -5.82 -9.50 -24.06
CA GLY A 136 -7.03 -9.74 -24.87
C GLY A 136 -6.83 -9.59 -26.38
N ARG A 137 -5.89 -8.76 -26.83
CA ARG A 137 -5.58 -8.56 -28.25
C ARG A 137 -4.69 -9.66 -28.85
N ARG A 138 -3.99 -10.45 -28.04
CA ARG A 138 -3.12 -11.55 -28.54
C ARG A 138 -3.88 -12.83 -28.84
N HIS A 139 -5.16 -12.91 -28.50
CA HIS A 139 -5.98 -14.12 -28.67
C HIS A 139 -7.09 -13.96 -29.73
N MET A 140 -6.82 -13.22 -30.80
CA MET A 140 -7.66 -13.32 -32.00
C MET A 140 -7.17 -14.51 -32.83
N PRO A 141 -7.98 -15.55 -33.07
CA PRO A 141 -7.62 -16.59 -34.00
C PRO A 141 -7.57 -15.97 -35.40
N GLN A 142 -6.46 -16.18 -36.10
CA GLN A 142 -6.37 -15.87 -37.53
C GLN A 142 -7.43 -16.70 -38.24
N GLY A 143 -8.43 -16.01 -38.81
CA GLY A 143 -9.45 -16.64 -39.58
C GLY A 143 -8.84 -17.35 -40.80
N ASP A 144 -9.14 -18.63 -40.96
CA ASP A 144 -8.87 -19.43 -42.13
C ASP A 144 -9.51 -18.75 -43.33
N VAL A 145 -8.67 -18.19 -44.19
CA VAL A 145 -9.07 -17.82 -45.55
C VAL A 145 -9.09 -19.12 -46.36
N LYS A 146 -10.27 -19.78 -46.46
CA LYS A 146 -10.50 -20.80 -47.46
C LYS A 146 -10.69 -20.11 -48.83
N LYS A 147 -9.80 -20.50 -49.76
CA LYS A 147 -9.98 -20.32 -51.17
C LYS A 147 -11.11 -21.22 -51.68
#